data_3309e9d3ff5a43188bcf33b5cddc5531
#
_entry.id   3309e9d3ff5a43188bcf33b5cddc5531
#
_cell.length_a   1.000
_cell.length_b   1.000
_cell.length_c   1.000
_cell.angle_alpha   90.00
_cell.angle_beta   90.00
_cell.angle_gamma   90.00
#
_symmetry.space_group_name_H-M   'P 1'
#
loop_
_entity.id
_entity.type
_entity.pdbx_description
1 polymer ?
#
loop_
_entity_poly.entity_id
_entity_poly.type
_entity_poly.pdbx_seq_one_letter_code
_entity_poly.pdbx_strand_id
1 'polypeptide(L)'
;MTDEPTAHSSTPLSSTPGHLAPDDVGLVTPLDFVLPRPFTFKHGQPLDGLTLRYETYGTLNATRDHAVLICHALSGNHHAAGWHSPTDKKPGWWNNLIGPGKAVDTRRFFVICANVPGGCSGSTGPSSTNPATGEPYGLRFPALTILDMVRAQKLLLDHLGVAELHTVVGGSMGGMTALLFAIEFPNFTRRLLAMATTAREGAQAIAFNEVGRQAIMQDPGWNNGDYPPNGGPRVGLAIARMMAHITYLSDASMDRKFGRRTIQSREKSPQLSAELALSDPQLSTLNAQPAAAAADFNLQFEVESYLRHQGQTFINRFDANSYLYITRALDQFDLDHAYGSLEQAFAPVLAESLIVGFTSDWLFPPEQNRQIAQALLRAGKRTSYAELSTDLGHDSFLLESEELYALIRGFLERTPPATTADFAI
;
A
#
# COMPACT_ATOMS: atom_id res chain seq x y z
N MET A 1 2.52 44.22 24.06
CA MET A 1 3.38 43.62 23.08
C MET A 1 2.79 42.23 22.84
N THR A 2 2.00 42.10 21.79
CA THR A 2 1.25 40.93 21.41
C THR A 2 1.95 40.31 20.21
N ASP A 3 2.56 39.13 20.42
CA ASP A 3 3.17 38.37 19.33
C ASP A 3 2.06 37.70 18.50
N GLU A 4 1.95 38.09 17.24
CA GLU A 4 1.16 37.40 16.24
C GLU A 4 1.93 36.18 15.73
N PRO A 5 1.27 35.03 15.51
CA PRO A 5 1.92 33.87 14.87
C PRO A 5 2.00 34.09 13.35
N THR A 6 3.22 33.99 12.83
CA THR A 6 3.52 34.06 11.41
C THR A 6 2.85 32.90 10.66
N ALA A 7 1.95 33.25 9.76
CA ALA A 7 1.31 32.34 8.82
C ALA A 7 2.37 31.74 7.85
N HIS A 8 2.55 30.43 7.89
CA HIS A 8 3.30 29.72 6.85
C HIS A 8 2.49 29.70 5.55
N SER A 9 2.99 30.46 4.59
CA SER A 9 2.51 30.50 3.20
C SER A 9 2.79 29.16 2.53
N SER A 10 1.76 28.34 2.34
CA SER A 10 1.79 27.20 1.44
C SER A 10 1.66 27.71 0.01
N THR A 11 2.75 27.68 -0.73
CA THR A 11 2.76 27.95 -2.18
C THR A 11 1.99 26.83 -2.89
N PRO A 12 0.99 27.11 -3.73
CA PRO A 12 0.29 26.07 -4.49
C PRO A 12 1.23 25.54 -5.58
N LEU A 13 1.48 24.23 -5.57
CA LEU A 13 2.16 23.53 -6.66
C LEU A 13 1.29 23.60 -7.92
N SER A 14 1.70 24.44 -8.87
CA SER A 14 1.17 24.50 -10.22
C SER A 14 1.58 23.23 -10.96
N SER A 15 0.71 22.23 -11.05
CA SER A 15 0.89 21.04 -11.88
C SER A 15 0.51 21.36 -13.32
N THR A 16 1.42 21.94 -14.08
CA THR A 16 1.35 21.96 -15.56
C THR A 16 1.96 20.66 -16.08
N PRO A 17 1.25 19.85 -16.92
CA PRO A 17 1.86 18.69 -17.56
C PRO A 17 2.98 19.14 -18.47
N GLY A 18 4.24 18.77 -18.16
CA GLY A 18 5.38 19.08 -19.00
C GLY A 18 6.70 19.41 -18.30
N HIS A 19 6.71 19.62 -16.99
CA HIS A 19 7.94 19.77 -16.21
C HIS A 19 8.02 18.71 -15.13
N LEU A 20 8.78 17.64 -15.39
CA LEU A 20 9.25 16.72 -14.36
C LEU A 20 10.08 17.53 -13.36
N ALA A 21 9.75 17.45 -12.07
CA ALA A 21 10.54 18.10 -11.05
C ALA A 21 11.96 17.51 -11.02
N PRO A 22 13.00 18.27 -10.64
CA PRO A 22 14.40 17.79 -10.61
C PRO A 22 14.60 16.56 -9.69
N ASP A 23 13.71 16.36 -8.75
CA ASP A 23 13.68 15.25 -7.79
C ASP A 23 12.73 14.11 -8.21
N ASP A 24 12.18 14.14 -9.43
CA ASP A 24 11.34 13.10 -9.99
C ASP A 24 12.20 12.02 -10.67
N VAL A 25 11.76 10.76 -10.58
CA VAL A 25 12.42 9.64 -11.30
C VAL A 25 12.17 9.66 -12.81
N GLY A 26 11.24 10.48 -13.28
CA GLY A 26 10.92 10.64 -14.69
C GLY A 26 9.90 9.61 -15.20
N LEU A 27 9.99 9.34 -16.51
CA LEU A 27 9.17 8.30 -17.15
C LEU A 27 9.72 6.93 -16.82
N VAL A 28 8.83 6.03 -16.40
CA VAL A 28 9.13 4.64 -16.06
C VAL A 28 8.30 3.68 -16.91
N THR A 29 8.86 2.52 -17.20
CA THR A 29 8.17 1.47 -17.94
C THR A 29 8.07 0.24 -17.07
N PRO A 30 6.86 -0.31 -16.84
CA PRO A 30 6.71 -1.55 -16.12
C PRO A 30 7.30 -2.72 -16.90
N LEU A 31 7.89 -3.67 -16.16
CA LEU A 31 8.50 -4.88 -16.67
C LEU A 31 7.75 -6.10 -16.13
N ASP A 32 7.80 -7.20 -16.87
CA ASP A 32 7.19 -8.46 -16.47
C ASP A 32 8.26 -9.53 -16.26
N PHE A 33 8.23 -10.18 -15.12
CA PHE A 33 9.01 -11.38 -14.81
C PHE A 33 8.10 -12.59 -14.79
N VAL A 34 8.20 -13.43 -15.82
CA VAL A 34 7.53 -14.73 -15.88
C VAL A 34 8.41 -15.76 -15.18
N LEU A 35 7.89 -16.41 -14.15
CA LEU A 35 8.64 -17.42 -13.42
C LEU A 35 8.97 -18.62 -14.34
N PRO A 36 10.25 -19.06 -14.39
CA PRO A 36 10.69 -20.11 -15.30
C PRO A 36 10.25 -21.52 -14.86
N ARG A 37 9.70 -21.65 -13.67
CA ARG A 37 9.21 -22.90 -13.08
C ARG A 37 7.87 -22.68 -12.41
N PRO A 38 7.05 -23.75 -12.24
CA PRO A 38 5.79 -23.64 -11.50
C PRO A 38 6.00 -23.04 -10.11
N PHE A 39 5.16 -22.07 -9.76
CA PHE A 39 5.13 -21.54 -8.40
C PHE A 39 4.17 -22.36 -7.56
N THR A 40 4.65 -22.94 -6.47
CA THR A 40 3.81 -23.71 -5.55
C THR A 40 3.37 -22.80 -4.41
N PHE A 41 2.07 -22.54 -4.33
CA PHE A 41 1.48 -21.75 -3.23
C PHE A 41 1.54 -22.51 -1.90
N LYS A 42 1.43 -21.79 -0.79
CA LYS A 42 1.47 -22.35 0.57
C LYS A 42 0.52 -23.55 0.75
N HIS A 43 -0.64 -23.50 0.12
CA HIS A 43 -1.63 -24.58 0.16
C HIS A 43 -1.41 -25.71 -0.86
N GLY A 44 -0.23 -25.76 -1.47
CA GLY A 44 0.22 -26.89 -2.30
C GLY A 44 -0.24 -26.86 -3.75
N GLN A 45 -0.98 -25.85 -4.20
CA GLN A 45 -1.42 -25.72 -5.60
C GLN A 45 -0.30 -25.11 -6.45
N PRO A 46 0.17 -25.78 -7.52
CA PRO A 46 1.13 -25.20 -8.45
C PRO A 46 0.45 -24.32 -9.49
N LEU A 47 1.15 -23.29 -9.96
CA LEU A 47 0.74 -22.44 -11.06
C LEU A 47 1.92 -22.23 -12.00
N ASP A 48 1.77 -22.64 -13.25
CA ASP A 48 2.74 -22.39 -14.31
C ASP A 48 2.63 -20.96 -14.83
N GLY A 49 3.78 -20.36 -15.18
CA GLY A 49 3.83 -19.06 -15.82
C GLY A 49 3.36 -17.91 -14.92
N LEU A 50 3.47 -18.06 -13.59
CA LEU A 50 3.21 -16.94 -12.69
C LEU A 50 4.07 -15.74 -13.12
N THR A 51 3.40 -14.62 -13.40
CA THR A 51 4.04 -13.37 -13.82
C THR A 51 3.98 -12.36 -12.69
N LEU A 52 5.09 -11.69 -12.43
CA LEU A 52 5.14 -10.50 -11.58
C LEU A 52 5.42 -9.28 -12.44
N ARG A 53 4.52 -8.31 -12.42
CA ARG A 53 4.77 -6.98 -12.98
C ARG A 53 5.47 -6.13 -11.94
N TYR A 54 6.53 -5.45 -12.34
CA TYR A 54 7.36 -4.66 -11.43
C TYR A 54 7.94 -3.42 -12.11
N GLU A 55 8.41 -2.50 -11.29
CA GLU A 55 9.20 -1.35 -11.71
C GLU A 55 10.46 -1.25 -10.86
N THR A 56 11.48 -0.59 -11.44
CA THR A 56 12.74 -0.31 -10.75
C THR A 56 13.12 1.17 -10.93
N TYR A 57 13.76 1.73 -9.92
CA TYR A 57 14.20 3.12 -9.91
C TYR A 57 15.65 3.17 -9.43
N GLY A 58 16.50 3.95 -10.10
CA GLY A 58 17.94 3.96 -9.86
C GLY A 58 18.66 2.79 -10.55
N THR A 59 19.91 2.54 -10.17
CA THR A 59 20.78 1.54 -10.82
C THR A 59 21.43 0.64 -9.78
N LEU A 60 21.39 -0.67 -9.98
CA LEU A 60 22.01 -1.66 -9.08
C LEU A 60 23.54 -1.52 -9.12
N ASN A 61 24.18 -1.42 -7.94
CA ASN A 61 25.64 -1.29 -7.83
C ASN A 61 26.37 -2.61 -8.16
N ALA A 62 27.69 -2.55 -8.28
CA ALA A 62 28.52 -3.71 -8.62
C ALA A 62 28.45 -4.83 -7.54
N THR A 63 28.33 -4.47 -6.27
CA THR A 63 28.20 -5.40 -5.14
C THR A 63 26.79 -5.96 -4.98
N ARG A 64 25.79 -5.37 -5.67
CA ARG A 64 24.37 -5.81 -5.70
C ARG A 64 23.72 -5.89 -4.32
N ASP A 65 24.07 -4.98 -3.42
CA ASP A 65 23.73 -5.03 -2.00
C ASP A 65 23.05 -3.77 -1.45
N HIS A 66 22.68 -2.82 -2.32
CA HIS A 66 22.01 -1.57 -1.94
C HIS A 66 20.58 -1.46 -2.48
N ALA A 67 19.97 -2.62 -2.77
CA ALA A 67 18.59 -2.67 -3.23
C ALA A 67 17.60 -2.39 -2.09
N VAL A 68 16.53 -1.66 -2.39
CA VAL A 68 15.40 -1.40 -1.49
C VAL A 68 14.14 -2.00 -2.12
N LEU A 69 13.52 -2.96 -1.43
CA LEU A 69 12.25 -3.55 -1.84
C LEU A 69 11.10 -2.77 -1.20
N ILE A 70 10.22 -2.24 -2.04
CA ILE A 70 8.97 -1.58 -1.63
C ILE A 70 7.82 -2.58 -1.72
N CYS A 71 7.16 -2.82 -0.59
CA CYS A 71 5.98 -3.66 -0.49
C CYS A 71 4.73 -2.77 -0.43
N HIS A 72 3.85 -2.86 -1.43
CA HIS A 72 2.67 -2.01 -1.52
C HIS A 72 1.53 -2.47 -0.60
N ALA A 73 0.63 -1.55 -0.26
CA ALA A 73 -0.59 -1.82 0.49
C ALA A 73 -1.66 -2.51 -0.38
N LEU A 74 -2.78 -2.96 0.22
CA LEU A 74 -3.86 -3.73 -0.41
C LEU A 74 -4.25 -3.23 -1.81
N SER A 75 -4.49 -1.95 -1.95
CA SER A 75 -4.95 -1.33 -3.22
C SER A 75 -3.84 -0.63 -4.00
N GLY A 76 -2.57 -0.81 -3.59
CA GLY A 76 -1.39 -0.37 -4.31
C GLY A 76 -1.04 -1.32 -5.47
N ASN A 77 0.06 -1.00 -6.15
CA ASN A 77 0.61 -1.80 -7.23
C ASN A 77 2.12 -1.53 -7.37
N HIS A 78 2.72 -2.02 -8.45
CA HIS A 78 4.14 -1.82 -8.77
C HIS A 78 4.56 -0.36 -9.03
N HIS A 79 3.62 0.52 -9.43
CA HIS A 79 3.92 1.90 -9.80
C HIS A 79 4.09 2.79 -8.56
N ALA A 80 5.26 2.71 -7.92
CA ALA A 80 5.53 3.44 -6.69
C ALA A 80 5.98 4.89 -6.94
N ALA A 81 6.72 5.18 -8.02
CA ALA A 81 7.22 6.52 -8.33
C ALA A 81 7.29 6.78 -9.84
N GLY A 82 7.43 8.05 -10.22
CA GLY A 82 7.51 8.46 -11.62
C GLY A 82 6.18 8.42 -12.36
N TRP A 83 6.24 8.38 -13.67
CA TRP A 83 5.12 8.54 -14.59
C TRP A 83 5.20 7.48 -15.71
N HIS A 84 4.07 6.90 -16.12
CA HIS A 84 4.05 6.02 -17.30
C HIS A 84 3.94 6.83 -18.60
N SER A 85 3.32 7.99 -18.53
CA SER A 85 3.10 8.89 -19.68
C SER A 85 3.19 10.34 -19.25
N PRO A 86 3.66 11.25 -20.15
CA PRO A 86 3.61 12.68 -19.88
C PRO A 86 2.19 13.24 -19.71
N THR A 87 1.16 12.46 -20.09
CA THR A 87 -0.26 12.84 -19.97
C THR A 87 -0.94 12.26 -18.74
N ASP A 88 -0.24 11.51 -17.91
CA ASP A 88 -0.80 10.95 -16.68
C ASP A 88 -1.22 12.07 -15.73
N LYS A 89 -2.32 11.86 -15.04
CA LYS A 89 -2.86 12.84 -14.08
C LYS A 89 -2.14 12.81 -12.74
N LYS A 90 -1.53 11.66 -12.39
CA LYS A 90 -0.88 11.42 -11.10
C LYS A 90 0.35 10.55 -11.30
N PRO A 91 1.43 10.79 -10.55
CA PRO A 91 2.60 9.91 -10.52
C PRO A 91 2.32 8.63 -9.72
N GLY A 92 3.35 7.81 -9.58
CA GLY A 92 3.34 6.65 -8.67
C GLY A 92 2.95 7.05 -7.24
N TRP A 93 2.37 6.10 -6.51
CA TRP A 93 1.69 6.34 -5.23
C TRP A 93 2.62 6.76 -4.07
N TRP A 94 3.93 6.60 -4.19
CA TRP A 94 4.97 7.07 -3.25
C TRP A 94 5.99 7.99 -3.93
N ASN A 95 5.59 8.68 -4.98
CA ASN A 95 6.45 9.65 -5.66
C ASN A 95 6.96 10.76 -4.73
N ASN A 96 6.23 11.09 -3.68
CA ASN A 96 6.65 12.01 -2.63
C ASN A 96 7.83 11.48 -1.78
N LEU A 97 8.03 10.17 -1.69
CA LEU A 97 9.06 9.52 -0.89
C LEU A 97 10.25 9.03 -1.72
N ILE A 98 10.04 8.61 -2.97
CA ILE A 98 11.03 7.93 -3.83
C ILE A 98 11.46 8.87 -4.96
N GLY A 99 12.75 9.10 -5.08
CA GLY A 99 13.31 9.94 -6.16
C GLY A 99 14.70 10.46 -5.83
N PRO A 100 15.34 11.15 -6.77
CA PRO A 100 16.66 11.75 -6.56
C PRO A 100 16.65 12.75 -5.42
N GLY A 101 17.36 12.47 -4.31
CA GLY A 101 17.43 13.33 -3.13
C GLY A 101 16.24 13.25 -2.18
N LYS A 102 15.21 12.44 -2.47
CA LYS A 102 14.10 12.16 -1.57
C LYS A 102 14.53 11.23 -0.43
N ALA A 103 13.62 10.88 0.47
CA ALA A 103 13.96 10.04 1.61
C ALA A 103 14.43 8.63 1.20
N VAL A 104 13.92 8.10 0.09
CA VAL A 104 14.46 6.92 -0.60
C VAL A 104 15.15 7.42 -1.87
N ASP A 105 16.42 7.81 -1.73
CA ASP A 105 17.20 8.47 -2.80
C ASP A 105 17.64 7.47 -3.87
N THR A 106 17.06 7.58 -5.06
CA THR A 106 17.34 6.70 -6.21
C THR A 106 18.75 6.89 -6.83
N ARG A 107 19.50 7.94 -6.43
CA ARG A 107 20.93 8.09 -6.77
C ARG A 107 21.80 7.14 -5.93
N ARG A 108 21.30 6.68 -4.78
CA ARG A 108 22.01 5.83 -3.81
C ARG A 108 21.49 4.42 -3.79
N PHE A 109 20.20 4.23 -4.03
CA PHE A 109 19.50 2.96 -3.90
C PHE A 109 18.92 2.50 -5.23
N PHE A 110 18.98 1.21 -5.47
CA PHE A 110 18.20 0.53 -6.49
C PHE A 110 16.88 0.10 -5.87
N VAL A 111 15.81 0.84 -6.19
CA VAL A 111 14.49 0.65 -5.60
C VAL A 111 13.67 -0.26 -6.50
N ILE A 112 12.98 -1.24 -5.92
CA ILE A 112 12.17 -2.23 -6.64
C ILE A 112 10.78 -2.24 -6.01
N CYS A 113 9.73 -2.16 -6.84
CA CYS A 113 8.36 -2.40 -6.41
C CYS A 113 7.68 -3.36 -7.37
N ALA A 114 7.12 -4.46 -6.84
CA ALA A 114 6.39 -5.45 -7.62
C ALA A 114 4.92 -5.51 -7.20
N ASN A 115 4.03 -5.62 -8.19
CA ASN A 115 2.64 -5.98 -7.91
C ASN A 115 2.58 -7.43 -7.43
N VAL A 116 1.87 -7.67 -6.32
CA VAL A 116 1.78 -9.00 -5.71
C VAL A 116 1.04 -10.00 -6.60
N PRO A 117 1.34 -11.30 -6.52
CA PRO A 117 0.47 -12.34 -7.09
C PRO A 117 -0.94 -12.22 -6.49
N GLY A 118 -1.95 -12.50 -7.27
CA GLY A 118 -3.36 -12.30 -6.87
C GLY A 118 -3.87 -10.87 -7.07
N GLY A 119 -2.98 -9.90 -7.35
CA GLY A 119 -3.34 -8.54 -7.71
C GLY A 119 -3.86 -8.44 -9.16
N CYS A 120 -4.37 -7.24 -9.52
CA CYS A 120 -4.97 -7.00 -10.84
C CYS A 120 -4.22 -5.95 -11.69
N SER A 121 -2.98 -5.63 -11.31
CA SER A 121 -2.17 -4.61 -12.00
C SER A 121 -1.00 -5.25 -12.77
N GLY A 122 -1.27 -6.31 -13.53
CA GLY A 122 -0.33 -6.95 -14.44
C GLY A 122 0.35 -8.21 -13.90
N SER A 123 0.49 -8.40 -12.61
CA SER A 123 0.86 -9.72 -12.05
C SER A 123 -0.28 -10.71 -12.19
N THR A 124 0.04 -12.01 -12.28
CA THR A 124 -0.96 -13.06 -12.40
C THR A 124 -1.86 -13.08 -11.18
N GLY A 125 -3.15 -12.99 -11.42
CA GLY A 125 -4.20 -12.98 -10.40
C GLY A 125 -5.52 -13.55 -10.94
N PRO A 126 -6.61 -13.45 -10.17
CA PRO A 126 -7.92 -13.95 -10.56
C PRO A 126 -8.44 -13.44 -11.91
N SER A 127 -8.15 -12.20 -12.26
CA SER A 127 -8.57 -11.59 -13.54
C SER A 127 -7.65 -11.94 -14.71
N SER A 128 -6.53 -12.62 -14.48
CA SER A 128 -5.62 -13.06 -15.55
C SER A 128 -6.21 -14.23 -16.33
N THR A 129 -5.92 -14.29 -17.64
CA THR A 129 -6.33 -15.41 -18.48
C THR A 129 -5.61 -16.69 -18.08
N ASN A 130 -6.36 -17.73 -17.79
CA ASN A 130 -5.84 -19.07 -17.60
C ASN A 130 -5.49 -19.67 -18.97
N PRO A 131 -4.22 -19.98 -19.26
CA PRO A 131 -3.81 -20.49 -20.57
C PRO A 131 -4.43 -21.86 -20.92
N ALA A 132 -4.89 -22.62 -19.93
CA ALA A 132 -5.52 -23.93 -20.18
C ALA A 132 -6.98 -23.81 -20.68
N THR A 133 -7.67 -22.71 -20.36
CA THR A 133 -9.09 -22.52 -20.70
C THR A 133 -9.36 -21.35 -21.65
N GLY A 134 -8.44 -20.39 -21.72
CA GLY A 134 -8.66 -19.13 -22.43
C GLY A 134 -9.51 -18.11 -21.65
N GLU A 135 -10.04 -18.46 -20.48
CA GLU A 135 -10.92 -17.64 -19.64
C GLU A 135 -10.16 -17.13 -18.40
N PRO A 136 -10.66 -16.10 -17.70
CA PRO A 136 -10.07 -15.66 -16.43
C PRO A 136 -10.01 -16.81 -15.42
N TYR A 137 -8.98 -16.79 -14.55
CA TYR A 137 -8.91 -17.76 -13.45
C TYR A 137 -10.14 -17.67 -12.55
N GLY A 138 -10.65 -16.47 -12.27
CA GLY A 138 -11.76 -16.26 -11.33
C GLY A 138 -11.45 -16.92 -9.99
N LEU A 139 -12.41 -17.66 -9.43
CA LEU A 139 -12.24 -18.42 -8.19
C LEU A 139 -11.41 -19.72 -8.36
N ARG A 140 -10.95 -20.03 -9.56
CA ARG A 140 -9.99 -21.14 -9.83
C ARG A 140 -8.53 -20.73 -9.60
N PHE A 141 -8.27 -19.43 -9.33
CA PHE A 141 -6.94 -18.98 -8.92
C PHE A 141 -6.55 -19.65 -7.60
N PRO A 142 -5.28 -20.06 -7.40
CA PRO A 142 -4.84 -20.69 -6.16
C PRO A 142 -5.07 -19.83 -4.92
N ALA A 143 -5.39 -20.46 -3.79
CA ALA A 143 -5.52 -19.77 -2.51
C ALA A 143 -4.20 -19.07 -2.16
N LEU A 144 -4.30 -17.77 -1.86
CA LEU A 144 -3.16 -16.85 -1.68
C LEU A 144 -2.94 -16.56 -0.21
N THR A 145 -1.68 -16.41 0.18
CA THR A 145 -1.25 -15.91 1.49
C THR A 145 -0.18 -14.81 1.36
N ILE A 146 0.07 -14.05 2.43
CA ILE A 146 1.18 -13.09 2.48
C ILE A 146 2.53 -13.79 2.25
N LEU A 147 2.68 -15.04 2.69
CA LEU A 147 3.90 -15.85 2.44
C LEU A 147 4.13 -16.09 0.95
N ASP A 148 3.08 -16.32 0.19
CA ASP A 148 3.19 -16.50 -1.26
C ASP A 148 3.66 -15.22 -1.95
N MET A 149 3.17 -14.05 -1.50
CA MET A 149 3.63 -12.76 -1.99
C MET A 149 5.12 -12.55 -1.72
N VAL A 150 5.58 -12.87 -0.49
CA VAL A 150 6.98 -12.78 -0.06
C VAL A 150 7.88 -13.69 -0.90
N ARG A 151 7.48 -14.96 -1.10
CA ARG A 151 8.27 -15.94 -1.88
C ARG A 151 8.36 -15.54 -3.35
N ALA A 152 7.28 -15.05 -3.93
CA ALA A 152 7.28 -14.57 -5.31
C ALA A 152 8.20 -13.35 -5.49
N GLN A 153 8.16 -12.38 -4.57
CA GLN A 153 9.07 -11.24 -4.58
C GLN A 153 10.54 -11.65 -4.43
N LYS A 154 10.85 -12.66 -3.61
CA LYS A 154 12.22 -13.17 -3.50
C LYS A 154 12.73 -13.73 -4.81
N LEU A 155 11.89 -14.49 -5.55
CA LEU A 155 12.25 -15.00 -6.88
C LEU A 155 12.51 -13.88 -7.89
N LEU A 156 11.77 -12.77 -7.82
CA LEU A 156 12.04 -11.60 -8.63
C LEU A 156 13.40 -10.98 -8.27
N LEU A 157 13.72 -10.84 -6.99
CA LEU A 157 15.01 -10.28 -6.55
C LEU A 157 16.18 -11.15 -7.01
N ASP A 158 16.03 -12.48 -6.99
CA ASP A 158 17.02 -13.41 -7.52
C ASP A 158 17.20 -13.25 -9.03
N HIS A 159 16.09 -13.09 -9.77
CA HIS A 159 16.12 -12.81 -11.20
C HIS A 159 16.85 -11.50 -11.53
N LEU A 160 16.64 -10.46 -10.73
CA LEU A 160 17.33 -9.18 -10.87
C LEU A 160 18.80 -9.23 -10.42
N GLY A 161 19.23 -10.35 -9.85
CA GLY A 161 20.58 -10.57 -9.38
C GLY A 161 20.93 -9.76 -8.13
N VAL A 162 19.94 -9.37 -7.33
CA VAL A 162 20.18 -8.74 -6.02
C VAL A 162 20.86 -9.76 -5.11
N ALA A 163 22.03 -9.41 -4.57
CA ALA A 163 22.76 -10.29 -3.67
C ALA A 163 22.25 -10.20 -2.23
N GLU A 164 21.85 -9.00 -1.82
CA GLU A 164 21.33 -8.68 -0.50
C GLU A 164 20.43 -7.44 -0.56
N LEU A 165 19.34 -7.42 0.21
CA LEU A 165 18.53 -6.23 0.39
C LEU A 165 19.16 -5.30 1.43
N HIS A 166 19.41 -4.07 1.02
CA HIS A 166 19.71 -3.01 1.97
C HIS A 166 18.52 -2.81 2.92
N THR A 167 17.29 -2.74 2.38
CA THR A 167 16.09 -2.57 3.20
C THR A 167 14.86 -3.18 2.50
N VAL A 168 14.01 -3.83 3.27
CA VAL A 168 12.62 -4.10 2.90
C VAL A 168 11.72 -3.07 3.60
N VAL A 169 10.81 -2.43 2.84
CA VAL A 169 9.97 -1.33 3.33
C VAL A 169 8.51 -1.59 2.98
N GLY A 170 7.60 -1.41 3.93
CA GLY A 170 6.18 -1.47 3.65
C GLY A 170 5.31 -0.83 4.73
N GLY A 171 4.13 -0.37 4.31
CA GLY A 171 3.06 0.08 5.18
C GLY A 171 1.82 -0.79 5.03
N SER A 172 1.02 -0.94 6.08
CA SER A 172 -0.21 -1.74 6.05
C SER A 172 0.05 -3.20 5.67
N MET A 173 -0.62 -3.77 4.67
CA MET A 173 -0.31 -5.07 4.07
C MET A 173 1.16 -5.16 3.65
N GLY A 174 1.72 -4.09 3.11
CA GLY A 174 3.14 -4.02 2.77
C GLY A 174 4.05 -4.19 3.99
N GLY A 175 3.62 -3.70 5.15
CA GLY A 175 4.30 -3.93 6.43
C GLY A 175 4.28 -5.39 6.86
N MET A 176 3.13 -6.07 6.72
CA MET A 176 3.03 -7.53 6.96
C MET A 176 3.97 -8.30 6.04
N THR A 177 4.02 -7.91 4.76
CA THR A 177 4.93 -8.49 3.77
C THR A 177 6.39 -8.27 4.16
N ALA A 178 6.75 -7.04 4.59
CA ALA A 178 8.10 -6.70 5.00
C ALA A 178 8.55 -7.48 6.26
N LEU A 179 7.68 -7.59 7.27
CA LEU A 179 7.91 -8.39 8.46
C LEU A 179 8.21 -9.85 8.09
N LEU A 180 7.31 -10.45 7.30
CA LEU A 180 7.46 -11.86 6.91
C LEU A 180 8.66 -12.07 5.99
N PHE A 181 9.02 -11.09 5.14
CA PHE A 181 10.21 -11.15 4.32
C PHE A 181 11.49 -11.23 5.16
N ALA A 182 11.59 -10.42 6.22
CA ALA A 182 12.73 -10.44 7.12
C ALA A 182 12.82 -11.74 7.96
N ILE A 183 11.68 -12.37 8.25
CA ILE A 183 11.59 -13.68 8.92
C ILE A 183 12.05 -14.81 7.99
N GLU A 184 11.52 -14.86 6.76
CA GLU A 184 11.78 -15.95 5.81
C GLU A 184 13.17 -15.86 5.17
N PHE A 185 13.73 -14.65 5.02
CA PHE A 185 15.03 -14.41 4.38
C PHE A 185 15.98 -13.57 5.24
N PRO A 186 16.32 -14.04 6.47
CA PRO A 186 17.07 -13.26 7.43
C PRO A 186 18.47 -12.89 6.94
N ASN A 187 19.16 -13.79 6.24
CA ASN A 187 20.52 -13.55 5.71
C ASN A 187 20.52 -12.68 4.43
N PHE A 188 19.34 -12.39 3.89
CA PHE A 188 19.19 -11.59 2.67
C PHE A 188 18.76 -10.14 2.96
N THR A 189 18.41 -9.82 4.21
CA THR A 189 17.79 -8.53 4.56
C THR A 189 18.58 -7.85 5.68
N ARG A 190 19.20 -6.69 5.37
CA ARG A 190 19.94 -5.91 6.38
C ARG A 190 19.06 -5.06 7.25
N ARG A 191 17.99 -4.46 6.68
CA ARG A 191 17.09 -3.57 7.39
C ARG A 191 15.63 -3.88 7.07
N LEU A 192 14.82 -3.72 8.09
CA LEU A 192 13.37 -3.85 8.04
C LEU A 192 12.71 -2.53 8.46
N LEU A 193 11.89 -1.95 7.58
CA LEU A 193 11.04 -0.80 7.90
C LEU A 193 9.58 -1.20 7.71
N ALA A 194 8.84 -1.30 8.79
CA ALA A 194 7.41 -1.63 8.78
C ALA A 194 6.62 -0.50 9.45
N MET A 195 5.55 -0.03 8.78
CA MET A 195 4.76 1.13 9.19
C MET A 195 3.28 0.82 9.18
N ALA A 196 2.49 1.41 10.10
CA ALA A 196 1.03 1.31 10.11
C ALA A 196 0.55 -0.14 9.87
N THR A 197 1.08 -1.11 10.60
CA THR A 197 0.89 -2.54 10.32
C THR A 197 0.65 -3.36 11.58
N THR A 198 0.46 -4.65 11.42
CA THR A 198 0.24 -5.60 12.52
C THR A 198 1.00 -6.90 12.30
N ALA A 199 1.28 -7.61 13.37
CA ALA A 199 1.80 -8.99 13.32
C ALA A 199 0.66 -10.04 13.24
N ARG A 200 -0.58 -9.62 13.48
CA ARG A 200 -1.77 -10.48 13.42
C ARG A 200 -2.98 -9.61 13.07
N GLU A 201 -3.72 -10.03 12.03
CA GLU A 201 -4.95 -9.34 11.66
C GLU A 201 -5.96 -9.38 12.80
N GLY A 202 -6.46 -8.20 13.18
CA GLY A 202 -7.39 -8.08 14.31
C GLY A 202 -8.84 -8.36 13.92
N ALA A 203 -9.67 -8.74 14.89
CA ALA A 203 -11.08 -9.07 14.67
C ALA A 203 -11.86 -7.93 14.01
N GLN A 204 -11.56 -6.67 14.33
CA GLN A 204 -12.20 -5.49 13.72
C GLN A 204 -11.85 -5.38 12.22
N ALA A 205 -10.60 -5.54 11.86
CA ALA A 205 -10.16 -5.49 10.47
C ALA A 205 -10.74 -6.65 9.65
N ILE A 206 -10.75 -7.89 10.23
CA ILE A 206 -11.43 -9.05 9.64
C ILE A 206 -12.92 -8.77 9.42
N ALA A 207 -13.60 -8.12 10.37
CA ALA A 207 -15.01 -7.77 10.24
C ALA A 207 -15.26 -6.78 9.09
N PHE A 208 -14.43 -5.75 8.93
CA PHE A 208 -14.51 -4.82 7.79
C PHE A 208 -14.25 -5.53 6.47
N ASN A 209 -13.23 -6.40 6.42
CA ASN A 209 -12.95 -7.21 5.24
C ASN A 209 -14.15 -8.10 4.88
N GLU A 210 -14.80 -8.73 5.86
CA GLU A 210 -15.95 -9.58 5.61
C GLU A 210 -17.16 -8.79 5.08
N VAL A 211 -17.46 -7.61 5.63
CA VAL A 211 -18.52 -6.74 5.10
C VAL A 211 -18.24 -6.37 3.65
N GLY A 212 -17.00 -6.02 3.31
CA GLY A 212 -16.59 -5.73 1.94
C GLY A 212 -16.76 -6.93 1.00
N ARG A 213 -16.35 -8.13 1.45
CA ARG A 213 -16.54 -9.37 0.68
C ARG A 213 -18.00 -9.72 0.48
N GLN A 214 -18.82 -9.58 1.52
CA GLN A 214 -20.27 -9.83 1.41
C GLN A 214 -20.92 -8.84 0.44
N ALA A 215 -20.54 -7.57 0.46
CA ALA A 215 -21.05 -6.60 -0.52
C ALA A 215 -20.74 -7.02 -1.96
N ILE A 216 -19.54 -7.55 -2.22
CA ILE A 216 -19.14 -8.06 -3.54
C ILE A 216 -19.92 -9.33 -3.90
N MET A 217 -19.96 -10.32 -3.01
CA MET A 217 -20.56 -11.63 -3.29
C MET A 217 -22.09 -11.59 -3.41
N GLN A 218 -22.76 -10.61 -2.77
CA GLN A 218 -24.20 -10.40 -2.90
C GLN A 218 -24.58 -9.52 -4.10
N ASP A 219 -23.63 -8.90 -4.78
CA ASP A 219 -23.88 -8.16 -6.02
C ASP A 219 -24.20 -9.17 -7.15
N PRO A 220 -25.36 -9.06 -7.83
CA PRO A 220 -25.71 -9.95 -8.94
C PRO A 220 -24.65 -10.03 -10.04
N GLY A 221 -23.89 -8.96 -10.25
CA GLY A 221 -22.80 -8.91 -11.23
C GLY A 221 -21.60 -9.80 -10.88
N TRP A 222 -21.50 -10.31 -9.65
CA TRP A 222 -20.39 -11.19 -9.25
C TRP A 222 -20.48 -12.59 -9.87
N ASN A 223 -21.71 -13.09 -10.09
CA ASN A 223 -21.96 -14.37 -10.77
C ASN A 223 -21.02 -15.50 -10.30
N ASN A 224 -20.91 -15.71 -8.98
CA ASN A 224 -20.02 -16.70 -8.38
C ASN A 224 -18.53 -16.57 -8.82
N GLY A 225 -18.08 -15.37 -9.09
CA GLY A 225 -16.71 -15.05 -9.51
C GLY A 225 -16.44 -15.18 -11.02
N ASP A 226 -17.43 -15.59 -11.79
CA ASP A 226 -17.35 -15.71 -13.25
C ASP A 226 -18.05 -14.52 -13.92
N TYR A 227 -17.31 -13.46 -14.20
CA TYR A 227 -17.76 -12.26 -14.87
C TYR A 227 -16.74 -11.82 -15.95
N PRO A 228 -17.21 -11.15 -17.03
CA PRO A 228 -16.33 -10.70 -18.11
C PRO A 228 -15.40 -9.57 -17.63
N PRO A 229 -14.25 -9.33 -18.29
CA PRO A 229 -13.24 -8.34 -17.86
C PRO A 229 -13.78 -6.92 -17.65
N ASN A 230 -14.83 -6.51 -18.39
CA ASN A 230 -15.44 -5.18 -18.25
C ASN A 230 -16.78 -5.21 -17.49
N GLY A 231 -17.09 -6.32 -16.83
CA GLY A 231 -18.28 -6.55 -16.02
C GLY A 231 -17.98 -6.63 -14.54
N GLY A 232 -18.75 -7.51 -13.85
CA GLY A 232 -18.52 -7.84 -12.45
C GLY A 232 -19.33 -7.03 -11.47
N PRO A 233 -19.10 -7.24 -10.17
CA PRO A 233 -19.88 -6.71 -9.07
C PRO A 233 -19.50 -5.25 -8.77
N ARG A 234 -19.85 -4.34 -9.68
CA ARG A 234 -19.43 -2.93 -9.60
C ARG A 234 -20.00 -2.22 -8.37
N VAL A 235 -21.24 -2.50 -8.01
CA VAL A 235 -21.88 -1.91 -6.83
C VAL A 235 -21.24 -2.45 -5.56
N GLY A 236 -21.11 -3.76 -5.46
CA GLY A 236 -20.48 -4.41 -4.32
C GLY A 236 -19.04 -3.98 -4.10
N LEU A 237 -18.23 -3.91 -5.15
CA LEU A 237 -16.84 -3.45 -5.09
C LEU A 237 -16.75 -1.97 -4.69
N ALA A 238 -17.67 -1.12 -5.18
CA ALA A 238 -17.74 0.28 -4.77
C ALA A 238 -18.04 0.40 -3.27
N ILE A 239 -19.01 -0.37 -2.74
CA ILE A 239 -19.35 -0.39 -1.30
C ILE A 239 -18.16 -0.87 -0.47
N ALA A 240 -17.48 -1.94 -0.89
CA ALA A 240 -16.27 -2.42 -0.22
C ALA A 240 -15.18 -1.32 -0.16
N ARG A 241 -15.01 -0.54 -1.23
CA ARG A 241 -14.07 0.59 -1.25
C ARG A 241 -14.52 1.74 -0.34
N MET A 242 -15.80 2.08 -0.31
CA MET A 242 -16.35 3.10 0.59
C MET A 242 -16.08 2.73 2.05
N MET A 243 -16.31 1.48 2.43
CA MET A 243 -16.01 0.96 3.77
C MET A 243 -14.51 1.11 4.09
N ALA A 244 -13.64 0.70 3.18
CA ALA A 244 -12.20 0.83 3.35
C ALA A 244 -11.77 2.29 3.56
N HIS A 245 -12.34 3.25 2.81
CA HIS A 245 -12.03 4.67 3.00
C HIS A 245 -12.45 5.24 4.36
N ILE A 246 -13.50 4.71 4.97
CA ILE A 246 -13.87 5.07 6.35
C ILE A 246 -12.75 4.64 7.30
N THR A 247 -12.14 3.47 7.10
CA THR A 247 -11.06 2.98 7.99
C THR A 247 -9.71 3.66 7.75
N TYR A 248 -9.50 4.29 6.59
CA TYR A 248 -8.22 4.93 6.26
C TYR A 248 -8.05 6.34 6.84
N LEU A 249 -9.14 7.05 7.07
CA LEU A 249 -9.12 8.39 7.65
C LEU A 249 -9.46 8.34 9.14
N SER A 250 -8.85 9.21 9.92
CA SER A 250 -9.27 9.41 11.32
C SER A 250 -10.59 10.19 11.38
N ASP A 251 -11.29 10.11 12.51
CA ASP A 251 -12.46 10.92 12.82
C ASP A 251 -12.14 12.42 12.68
N ALA A 252 -11.03 12.87 13.27
CA ALA A 252 -10.58 14.25 13.17
C ALA A 252 -10.29 14.70 11.73
N SER A 253 -9.70 13.84 10.90
CA SER A 253 -9.47 14.11 9.49
C SER A 253 -10.78 14.19 8.69
N MET A 254 -11.71 13.27 8.96
CA MET A 254 -13.06 13.30 8.38
C MET A 254 -13.79 14.57 8.73
N ASP A 255 -13.77 14.95 10.01
CA ASP A 255 -14.48 16.14 10.50
C ASP A 255 -13.87 17.43 9.94
N ARG A 256 -12.55 17.56 9.91
CA ARG A 256 -11.85 18.69 9.29
C ARG A 256 -12.14 18.77 7.77
N LYS A 257 -12.10 17.62 7.07
CA LYS A 257 -12.27 17.56 5.62
C LYS A 257 -13.71 17.79 5.18
N PHE A 258 -14.69 17.29 5.90
CA PHE A 258 -16.09 17.30 5.50
C PHE A 258 -17.00 17.97 6.54
N GLY A 259 -16.82 17.72 7.82
CA GLY A 259 -17.71 18.15 8.90
C GLY A 259 -19.16 17.78 8.60
N ARG A 260 -20.07 18.72 8.80
CA ARG A 260 -21.48 18.59 8.42
C ARG A 260 -21.83 19.43 7.19
N ARG A 261 -20.85 19.72 6.33
CA ARG A 261 -21.09 20.53 5.13
C ARG A 261 -22.00 19.80 4.15
N THR A 262 -22.96 20.56 3.60
CA THR A 262 -23.89 20.05 2.58
C THR A 262 -23.43 20.47 1.19
N ILE A 263 -23.80 19.71 0.16
CA ILE A 263 -23.49 20.01 -1.24
C ILE A 263 -24.05 21.37 -1.65
N GLN A 264 -25.24 21.75 -1.13
CA GLN A 264 -25.85 23.06 -1.38
C GLN A 264 -25.08 24.22 -0.75
N SER A 265 -24.37 24.00 0.36
CA SER A 265 -23.52 25.04 0.97
C SER A 265 -22.27 25.32 0.15
N ARG A 266 -21.79 24.34 -0.62
CA ARG A 266 -20.65 24.47 -1.52
C ARG A 266 -20.93 25.39 -2.70
N GLU A 267 -22.11 25.31 -3.30
CA GLU A 267 -22.51 26.16 -4.43
C GLU A 267 -22.57 27.66 -4.06
N LYS A 268 -22.71 27.96 -2.75
CA LYS A 268 -22.78 29.32 -2.22
C LYS A 268 -21.42 29.91 -1.80
N SER A 269 -20.34 29.13 -1.83
CA SER A 269 -18.99 29.56 -1.40
C SER A 269 -17.91 29.23 -2.43
N PRO A 270 -17.62 30.13 -3.39
CA PRO A 270 -16.67 29.90 -4.48
C PRO A 270 -15.22 29.60 -4.02
N GLN A 271 -14.83 30.13 -2.86
CA GLN A 271 -13.48 29.93 -2.30
C GLN A 271 -13.24 28.49 -1.82
N LEU A 272 -14.27 27.89 -1.19
CA LEU A 272 -14.21 26.50 -0.74
C LEU A 272 -14.22 25.52 -1.92
N SER A 273 -14.87 25.91 -3.04
CA SER A 273 -14.89 25.14 -4.30
C SER A 273 -13.50 25.06 -4.94
N ALA A 274 -12.66 26.06 -4.79
CA ALA A 274 -11.32 26.11 -5.35
C ALA A 274 -10.33 25.19 -4.58
N GLU A 275 -10.38 25.17 -3.25
CA GLU A 275 -9.52 24.31 -2.42
C GLU A 275 -9.82 22.81 -2.60
N LEU A 276 -11.09 22.44 -2.73
CA LEU A 276 -11.49 21.04 -2.97
C LEU A 276 -11.31 20.62 -4.43
N ALA A 277 -11.42 21.53 -5.39
CA ALA A 277 -11.13 21.26 -6.80
C ALA A 277 -9.63 21.02 -7.05
N LEU A 278 -8.75 21.59 -6.22
CA LEU A 278 -7.31 21.29 -6.22
C LEU A 278 -7.02 19.89 -5.68
N SER A 279 -7.88 19.34 -4.81
CA SER A 279 -7.72 17.98 -4.27
C SER A 279 -8.33 16.89 -5.18
N ASP A 280 -9.36 17.19 -5.99
CA ASP A 280 -9.94 16.27 -6.98
C ASP A 280 -10.87 16.97 -8.00
N PRO A 281 -10.41 17.23 -9.24
CA PRO A 281 -11.18 17.89 -10.29
C PRO A 281 -12.42 17.12 -10.78
N GLN A 282 -12.56 15.83 -10.44
CA GLN A 282 -13.64 14.95 -10.95
C GLN A 282 -14.88 14.92 -10.05
N LEU A 283 -14.85 15.56 -8.88
CA LEU A 283 -16.02 15.64 -7.99
C LEU A 283 -17.25 16.35 -8.63
N SER A 284 -17.04 17.10 -9.70
CA SER A 284 -18.11 17.86 -10.38
C SER A 284 -18.99 17.02 -11.33
N THR A 285 -18.58 15.82 -11.71
CA THR A 285 -19.29 15.01 -12.73
C THR A 285 -20.19 13.91 -12.17
N LEU A 286 -20.30 13.77 -10.84
CA LEU A 286 -21.02 12.68 -10.17
C LEU A 286 -22.54 12.92 -9.99
N ASN A 287 -23.10 13.97 -10.59
CA ASN A 287 -24.52 14.32 -10.46
C ASN A 287 -25.48 13.53 -11.37
N ALA A 288 -25.08 12.39 -11.93
CA ALA A 288 -26.03 11.49 -12.59
C ALA A 288 -26.86 10.74 -11.53
N GLN A 289 -27.98 11.32 -11.15
CA GLN A 289 -28.97 10.71 -10.25
C GLN A 289 -29.68 9.54 -10.94
N PRO A 290 -29.93 8.43 -10.23
CA PRO A 290 -30.99 7.51 -10.65
C PRO A 290 -32.34 8.26 -10.58
N ALA A 291 -33.14 8.12 -11.62
CA ALA A 291 -34.46 8.75 -11.71
C ALA A 291 -35.33 8.37 -10.51
N ALA A 292 -35.94 9.40 -9.87
CA ALA A 292 -37.08 9.32 -8.96
C ALA A 292 -36.96 8.43 -7.72
N ALA A 293 -35.86 8.46 -7.01
CA ALA A 293 -35.88 8.11 -5.58
C ALA A 293 -36.45 9.31 -4.79
N ALA A 294 -37.22 9.05 -3.74
CA ALA A 294 -37.79 10.09 -2.91
C ALA A 294 -36.73 11.13 -2.53
N ALA A 295 -37.11 12.41 -2.58
CA ALA A 295 -36.20 13.56 -2.38
C ALA A 295 -35.36 13.49 -1.10
N ASP A 296 -35.79 12.72 -0.10
CA ASP A 296 -35.14 12.52 1.20
C ASP A 296 -33.90 11.64 1.16
N PHE A 297 -33.68 10.86 0.08
CA PHE A 297 -32.50 9.99 -0.09
C PHE A 297 -31.47 10.54 -1.09
N ASN A 298 -31.64 11.79 -1.52
CA ASN A 298 -30.65 12.47 -2.36
C ASN A 298 -29.39 12.78 -1.53
N LEU A 299 -28.23 12.80 -2.21
CA LEU A 299 -26.95 13.23 -1.62
C LEU A 299 -27.13 14.58 -0.93
N GLN A 300 -26.84 14.63 0.37
CA GLN A 300 -26.97 15.84 1.17
C GLN A 300 -25.62 16.35 1.66
N PHE A 301 -24.70 15.46 2.05
CA PHE A 301 -23.43 15.80 2.67
C PHE A 301 -22.24 15.57 1.74
N GLU A 302 -21.19 16.39 1.89
CA GLU A 302 -19.97 16.28 1.10
C GLU A 302 -19.27 14.92 1.29
N VAL A 303 -19.31 14.34 2.51
CA VAL A 303 -18.74 13.02 2.79
C VAL A 303 -19.42 11.91 1.98
N GLU A 304 -20.72 12.00 1.72
CA GLU A 304 -21.43 11.02 0.87
C GLU A 304 -20.91 11.07 -0.58
N SER A 305 -20.73 12.30 -1.11
CA SER A 305 -20.15 12.51 -2.44
C SER A 305 -18.74 11.95 -2.53
N TYR A 306 -17.90 12.23 -1.51
CA TYR A 306 -16.54 11.70 -1.44
C TYR A 306 -16.52 10.18 -1.47
N LEU A 307 -17.30 9.50 -0.62
CA LEU A 307 -17.32 8.05 -0.57
C LEU A 307 -17.79 7.43 -1.88
N ARG A 308 -18.84 7.97 -2.49
CA ARG A 308 -19.31 7.50 -3.82
C ARG A 308 -18.26 7.70 -4.89
N HIS A 309 -17.55 8.83 -4.90
CA HIS A 309 -16.45 9.07 -5.83
C HIS A 309 -15.31 8.04 -5.65
N GLN A 310 -14.91 7.75 -4.41
CA GLN A 310 -13.88 6.77 -4.13
C GLN A 310 -14.30 5.36 -4.60
N GLY A 311 -15.55 4.97 -4.36
CA GLY A 311 -16.09 3.71 -4.87
C GLY A 311 -16.09 3.67 -6.40
N GLN A 312 -16.58 4.72 -7.07
CA GLN A 312 -16.66 4.80 -8.53
C GLN A 312 -15.28 4.78 -9.20
N THR A 313 -14.29 5.46 -8.62
CA THR A 313 -12.92 5.45 -9.13
C THR A 313 -12.28 4.07 -8.98
N PHE A 314 -12.57 3.38 -7.89
CA PHE A 314 -11.96 2.08 -7.60
C PHE A 314 -12.41 0.98 -8.56
N ILE A 315 -13.68 0.92 -8.92
CA ILE A 315 -14.22 -0.09 -9.84
C ILE A 315 -13.64 -0.04 -11.26
N ASN A 316 -12.98 1.06 -11.62
CA ASN A 316 -12.31 1.21 -12.91
C ASN A 316 -10.85 0.74 -12.91
N ARG A 317 -10.28 0.43 -11.72
CA ARG A 317 -8.86 0.08 -11.58
C ARG A 317 -8.59 -1.16 -10.74
N PHE A 318 -9.62 -1.75 -10.13
CA PHE A 318 -9.43 -2.90 -9.25
C PHE A 318 -10.42 -4.03 -9.59
N ASP A 319 -9.95 -5.26 -9.49
CA ASP A 319 -10.74 -6.46 -9.74
C ASP A 319 -11.36 -6.97 -8.44
N ALA A 320 -12.63 -7.37 -8.50
CA ALA A 320 -13.37 -7.81 -7.33
C ALA A 320 -12.88 -9.14 -6.77
N ASN A 321 -12.56 -10.11 -7.62
CA ASN A 321 -11.99 -11.37 -7.15
C ASN A 321 -10.61 -11.15 -6.52
N SER A 322 -9.77 -10.28 -7.10
CA SER A 322 -8.50 -9.89 -6.47
C SER A 322 -8.71 -9.28 -5.08
N TYR A 323 -9.75 -8.45 -4.89
CA TYR A 323 -10.11 -7.94 -3.56
C TYR A 323 -10.46 -9.07 -2.58
N LEU A 324 -11.26 -10.06 -3.02
CA LEU A 324 -11.62 -11.22 -2.19
C LEU A 324 -10.38 -12.02 -1.76
N TYR A 325 -9.48 -12.30 -2.71
CA TYR A 325 -8.25 -13.07 -2.45
C TYR A 325 -7.29 -12.35 -1.52
N ILE A 326 -7.03 -11.06 -1.77
CA ILE A 326 -6.07 -10.29 -0.97
C ILE A 326 -6.61 -10.07 0.45
N THR A 327 -7.90 -9.71 0.62
CA THR A 327 -8.47 -9.54 1.95
C THR A 327 -8.53 -10.87 2.73
N ARG A 328 -8.71 -11.99 2.04
CA ARG A 328 -8.61 -13.30 2.70
C ARG A 328 -7.17 -13.63 3.11
N ALA A 329 -6.17 -13.25 2.32
CA ALA A 329 -4.76 -13.40 2.68
C ALA A 329 -4.39 -12.55 3.91
N LEU A 330 -4.96 -11.34 4.03
CA LEU A 330 -4.82 -10.49 5.22
C LEU A 330 -5.44 -11.16 6.46
N ASP A 331 -6.70 -11.62 6.37
CA ASP A 331 -7.38 -12.28 7.50
C ASP A 331 -6.60 -13.48 8.04
N GLN A 332 -5.86 -14.19 7.19
CA GLN A 332 -5.06 -15.36 7.57
C GLN A 332 -3.67 -14.99 8.10
N PHE A 333 -3.32 -13.70 8.13
CA PHE A 333 -2.01 -13.28 8.61
C PHE A 333 -1.99 -13.25 10.13
N ASP A 334 -1.29 -14.22 10.71
CA ASP A 334 -1.10 -14.36 12.16
C ASP A 334 0.28 -14.99 12.43
N LEU A 335 1.27 -14.14 12.76
CA LEU A 335 2.62 -14.59 13.08
C LEU A 335 2.68 -15.34 14.42
N ASP A 336 1.84 -14.95 15.38
CA ASP A 336 1.77 -15.59 16.70
C ASP A 336 1.34 -17.04 16.56
N HIS A 337 0.24 -17.28 15.83
CA HIS A 337 -0.25 -18.62 15.55
C HIS A 337 0.70 -19.44 14.67
N ALA A 338 1.29 -18.82 13.64
CA ALA A 338 2.13 -19.51 12.67
C ALA A 338 3.44 -20.02 13.25
N TYR A 339 4.02 -19.31 14.24
CA TYR A 339 5.33 -19.61 14.82
C TYR A 339 5.28 -19.96 16.32
N GLY A 340 4.09 -19.98 16.95
CA GLY A 340 3.88 -20.29 18.35
C GLY A 340 3.97 -19.10 19.31
N SER A 341 4.72 -18.08 18.97
CA SER A 341 4.72 -16.75 19.61
C SER A 341 5.36 -15.71 18.71
N LEU A 342 5.14 -14.42 18.96
CA LEU A 342 5.80 -13.35 18.19
C LEU A 342 7.32 -13.36 18.40
N GLU A 343 7.80 -13.66 19.59
CA GLU A 343 9.21 -13.80 19.86
C GLU A 343 9.85 -14.93 19.04
N GLN A 344 9.16 -16.06 18.91
CA GLN A 344 9.61 -17.18 18.07
C GLN A 344 9.57 -16.81 16.59
N ALA A 345 8.53 -16.10 16.13
CA ALA A 345 8.44 -15.59 14.77
C ALA A 345 9.64 -14.70 14.43
N PHE A 346 10.03 -13.81 15.34
CA PHE A 346 11.12 -12.87 15.12
C PHE A 346 12.51 -13.43 15.49
N ALA A 347 12.60 -14.60 16.09
CA ALA A 347 13.89 -15.21 16.45
C ALA A 347 14.90 -15.31 15.29
N PRO A 348 14.52 -15.65 14.03
CA PRO A 348 15.45 -15.69 12.91
C PRO A 348 15.87 -14.32 12.37
N VAL A 349 15.14 -13.23 12.66
CA VAL A 349 15.39 -11.89 12.08
C VAL A 349 16.80 -11.41 12.46
N LEU A 350 17.59 -11.06 11.45
CA LEU A 350 18.93 -10.46 11.60
C LEU A 350 18.91 -8.96 11.27
N ALA A 351 17.89 -8.50 10.57
CA ALA A 351 17.73 -7.13 10.14
C ALA A 351 17.67 -6.15 11.31
N GLU A 352 18.35 -5.01 11.19
CA GLU A 352 18.06 -3.84 12.02
C GLU A 352 16.64 -3.36 11.65
N SER A 353 15.78 -3.17 12.66
CA SER A 353 14.35 -2.92 12.44
C SER A 353 13.94 -1.53 12.91
N LEU A 354 13.13 -0.86 12.09
CA LEU A 354 12.40 0.35 12.46
C LEU A 354 10.90 0.07 12.27
N ILE A 355 10.15 0.19 13.35
CA ILE A 355 8.70 0.05 13.36
C ILE A 355 8.10 1.42 13.62
N VAL A 356 7.12 1.83 12.79
CA VAL A 356 6.51 3.16 12.88
C VAL A 356 4.99 3.03 13.05
N GLY A 357 4.47 3.60 14.13
CA GLY A 357 3.04 3.76 14.38
C GLY A 357 2.60 5.21 14.17
N PHE A 358 1.31 5.43 13.97
CA PHE A 358 0.70 6.75 13.81
C PHE A 358 -0.43 6.92 14.82
N THR A 359 -0.43 8.01 15.59
CA THR A 359 -1.35 8.18 16.74
C THR A 359 -2.83 8.13 16.41
N SER A 360 -3.21 8.51 15.19
CA SER A 360 -4.62 8.51 14.74
C SER A 360 -5.02 7.31 13.88
N ASP A 361 -4.10 6.36 13.66
CA ASP A 361 -4.42 5.12 12.95
C ASP A 361 -5.30 4.22 13.82
N TRP A 362 -6.54 4.03 13.43
CA TRP A 362 -7.49 3.20 14.16
C TRP A 362 -7.78 1.86 13.45
N LEU A 363 -7.28 1.68 12.22
CA LEU A 363 -7.28 0.40 11.51
C LEU A 363 -6.19 -0.53 12.07
N PHE A 364 -4.95 -0.03 12.12
CA PHE A 364 -3.82 -0.66 12.80
C PHE A 364 -3.26 0.27 13.88
N PRO A 365 -3.92 0.33 15.05
CA PRO A 365 -3.55 1.26 16.11
C PRO A 365 -2.06 1.16 16.48
N PRO A 366 -1.44 2.27 16.96
CA PRO A 366 -0.03 2.30 17.33
C PRO A 366 0.35 1.22 18.34
N GLU A 367 -0.61 0.74 19.14
CA GLU A 367 -0.41 -0.38 20.05
C GLU A 367 0.04 -1.66 19.34
N GLN A 368 -0.52 -1.97 18.16
CA GLN A 368 -0.11 -3.15 17.37
C GLN A 368 1.31 -3.00 16.84
N ASN A 369 1.69 -1.81 16.40
CA ASN A 369 3.06 -1.51 15.97
C ASN A 369 4.04 -1.59 17.16
N ARG A 370 3.62 -1.12 18.33
CA ARG A 370 4.39 -1.21 19.58
C ARG A 370 4.59 -2.67 20.02
N GLN A 371 3.58 -3.52 19.87
CA GLN A 371 3.67 -4.97 20.13
C GLN A 371 4.72 -5.65 19.24
N ILE A 372 4.78 -5.31 17.95
CA ILE A 372 5.82 -5.81 17.03
C ILE A 372 7.21 -5.40 17.54
N ALA A 373 7.42 -4.11 17.83
CA ALA A 373 8.70 -3.61 18.31
C ALA A 373 9.12 -4.27 19.62
N GLN A 374 8.21 -4.45 20.57
CA GLN A 374 8.45 -5.12 21.84
C GLN A 374 8.82 -6.60 21.65
N ALA A 375 8.12 -7.32 20.76
CA ALA A 375 8.43 -8.72 20.48
C ALA A 375 9.81 -8.87 19.83
N LEU A 376 10.18 -8.00 18.89
CA LEU A 376 11.53 -7.94 18.32
C LEU A 376 12.60 -7.69 19.40
N LEU A 377 12.37 -6.72 20.30
CA LEU A 377 13.28 -6.42 21.41
C LEU A 377 13.40 -7.61 22.38
N ARG A 378 12.29 -8.28 22.74
CA ARG A 378 12.31 -9.50 23.57
C ARG A 378 13.03 -10.66 22.90
N ALA A 379 12.97 -10.76 21.58
CA ALA A 379 13.76 -11.69 20.78
C ALA A 379 15.25 -11.29 20.63
N GLY A 380 15.69 -10.22 21.31
CA GLY A 380 17.07 -9.74 21.27
C GLY A 380 17.48 -9.04 19.98
N LYS A 381 16.50 -8.50 19.20
CA LYS A 381 16.76 -7.87 17.90
C LYS A 381 17.05 -6.38 18.04
N ARG A 382 17.93 -5.85 17.18
CA ARG A 382 18.18 -4.40 17.08
C ARG A 382 16.95 -3.70 16.50
N THR A 383 16.19 -3.04 17.35
CA THR A 383 14.90 -2.47 16.97
C THR A 383 14.77 -1.05 17.51
N SER A 384 14.28 -0.16 16.65
CA SER A 384 13.80 1.16 17.00
C SER A 384 12.28 1.21 16.80
N TYR A 385 11.58 1.93 17.65
CA TYR A 385 10.17 2.25 17.51
C TYR A 385 10.00 3.76 17.44
N ALA A 386 9.19 4.23 16.52
CA ALA A 386 8.75 5.62 16.45
C ALA A 386 7.22 5.67 16.37
N GLU A 387 6.64 6.63 17.10
CA GLU A 387 5.21 6.93 17.05
C GLU A 387 5.05 8.37 16.60
N LEU A 388 4.53 8.57 15.39
CA LEU A 388 4.36 9.89 14.81
C LEU A 388 2.98 10.43 15.16
N SER A 389 2.97 11.65 15.70
CA SER A 389 1.73 12.35 16.03
C SER A 389 1.10 12.93 14.77
N THR A 390 -0.08 12.42 14.41
CA THR A 390 -0.81 12.85 13.23
C THR A 390 -2.31 12.66 13.45
N ASP A 391 -3.12 13.39 12.72
CA ASP A 391 -4.57 13.24 12.69
C ASP A 391 -5.09 12.71 11.33
N LEU A 392 -4.19 12.23 10.45
CA LEU A 392 -4.52 11.82 9.10
C LEU A 392 -5.05 10.38 8.99
N GLY A 393 -4.95 9.59 10.07
CA GLY A 393 -5.42 8.20 10.12
C GLY A 393 -4.42 7.20 9.54
N HIS A 394 -4.93 6.08 9.06
CA HIS A 394 -4.12 4.98 8.52
C HIS A 394 -3.27 5.39 7.31
N ASP A 395 -3.81 6.24 6.42
CA ASP A 395 -3.10 6.69 5.22
C ASP A 395 -1.89 7.61 5.51
N SER A 396 -1.59 7.93 6.78
CA SER A 396 -0.47 8.81 7.17
C SER A 396 0.86 8.42 6.54
N PHE A 397 1.13 7.12 6.34
CA PHE A 397 2.38 6.67 5.73
C PHE A 397 2.47 6.93 4.21
N LEU A 398 1.36 7.27 3.55
CA LEU A 398 1.29 7.61 2.12
C LEU A 398 1.34 9.11 1.86
N LEU A 399 1.01 9.90 2.88
CA LEU A 399 0.86 11.34 2.75
C LEU A 399 2.19 12.06 3.03
N GLU A 400 2.29 13.31 2.61
CA GLU A 400 3.48 14.13 2.84
C GLU A 400 3.68 14.39 4.33
N SER A 401 4.89 14.07 4.82
CA SER A 401 5.31 14.27 6.20
C SER A 401 6.83 14.40 6.28
N GLU A 402 7.32 15.60 6.54
CA GLU A 402 8.75 15.86 6.70
C GLU A 402 9.36 15.05 7.86
N GLU A 403 8.62 14.85 8.94
CA GLU A 403 9.06 14.04 10.09
C GLU A 403 9.24 12.57 9.68
N LEU A 404 8.29 12.00 8.95
CA LEU A 404 8.40 10.64 8.42
C LEU A 404 9.56 10.52 7.43
N TYR A 405 9.74 11.50 6.54
CA TYR A 405 10.83 11.48 5.55
C TYR A 405 12.19 11.58 6.21
N ALA A 406 12.35 12.45 7.21
CA ALA A 406 13.58 12.57 7.98
C ALA A 406 13.91 11.26 8.73
N LEU A 407 12.90 10.62 9.33
CA LEU A 407 13.04 9.35 10.02
C LEU A 407 13.48 8.23 9.07
N ILE A 408 12.82 8.10 7.92
CA ILE A 408 13.15 7.09 6.88
C ILE A 408 14.55 7.33 6.35
N ARG A 409 14.88 8.56 5.94
CA ARG A 409 16.22 8.91 5.45
C ARG A 409 17.28 8.55 6.48
N GLY A 410 17.10 8.99 7.74
CA GLY A 410 18.05 8.70 8.81
C GLY A 410 18.24 7.21 9.06
N PHE A 411 17.18 6.41 8.94
CA PHE A 411 17.27 4.96 9.08
C PHE A 411 17.99 4.30 7.90
N LEU A 412 17.69 4.70 6.66
CA LEU A 412 18.32 4.15 5.47
C LEU A 412 19.80 4.52 5.37
N GLU A 413 20.18 5.71 5.82
CA GLU A 413 21.56 6.24 5.71
C GLU A 413 22.47 5.88 6.89
N ARG A 414 21.90 5.35 7.98
CA ARG A 414 22.69 4.98 9.16
C ARG A 414 23.78 3.96 8.79
N THR A 415 25.03 4.29 9.11
CA THR A 415 26.10 3.31 9.04
C THR A 415 25.86 2.26 10.13
N PRO A 416 25.88 0.94 9.82
CA PRO A 416 25.83 -0.07 10.86
C PRO A 416 26.98 0.19 11.85
N PRO A 417 26.74 0.08 13.17
CA PRO A 417 27.85 0.10 14.11
C PRO A 417 28.83 -1.03 13.72
N ALA A 418 30.14 -0.74 13.81
CA ALA A 418 31.19 -1.73 13.59
C ALA A 418 30.84 -2.99 14.39
N THR A 419 30.89 -4.15 13.73
CA THR A 419 30.66 -5.42 14.40
C THR A 419 31.76 -5.60 15.47
N THR A 420 31.41 -6.14 16.63
CA THR A 420 32.35 -6.39 17.74
C THR A 420 33.59 -7.24 17.36
N ALA A 421 33.64 -7.76 16.14
CA ALA A 421 34.80 -8.40 15.54
C ALA A 421 35.98 -7.43 15.25
N ASP A 422 35.71 -6.11 15.10
CA ASP A 422 36.72 -5.09 14.81
C ASP A 422 37.47 -4.63 16.09
N PHE A 423 37.14 -5.12 17.27
CA PHE A 423 37.81 -4.81 18.54
C PHE A 423 38.65 -5.95 19.08
N ALA A 424 38.90 -7.02 18.33
CA ALA A 424 39.87 -8.03 18.67
C ALA A 424 41.25 -7.55 18.20
N ILE A 425 41.97 -6.83 19.07
CA ILE A 425 43.42 -6.61 19.02
C ILE A 425 44.10 -7.69 19.88
#